data_898a0c110d4d9f603a7e8f1bbaf62741
#
_entry.id   898a0c110d4d9f603a7e8f1bbaf62741
#
_cell.length_a   1.000
_cell.length_b   1.000
_cell.length_c   1.000
_cell.angle_alpha   90.00
_cell.angle_beta   90.00
_cell.angle_gamma   90.00
#
_symmetry.space_group_name_H-M   'P 1'
#
loop_
_entity.id
_entity.type
_entity.pdbx_description
1 polymer ?
#
loop_
_entity_poly.entity_id
_entity_poly.type
_entity_poly.pdbx_seq_one_letter_code
_entity_poly.pdbx_strand_id
1 'polypeptide(L)'
;MHTRGIRLHVAVQGPRSAPLVLLIHGFGGGWFDWSELMPELAGDELCIAAVDLRGYGRSDKTPRGYDLTTAASDMCGVIRGLGHRSALVVGHGEGGLIGWTMAAHEPDRVRGLVTLASAHPRVVIRAALVHPVSQWTRIRSTLFAQLPRLPERRLLRRDAEKAVHTFRQSVAPGFRDTPTCAEHAELRREAMKVDKVAHLSCEYRRWTFRSRFRPEGGQFNRTLPSRTDAPVVCVDGSMDRSYNPKIAGRSAAKGGEGSRTEVLYGVGHYPHIEDPEAVALIIRAAV
;
A
#
# COMPACT_ATOMS: atom_id res chain seq x y z
N MET A 1 5.84 -0.20 -18.16
CA MET A 1 6.56 1.11 -18.23
C MET A 1 8.02 0.94 -17.82
N HIS A 2 8.95 1.65 -18.47
CA HIS A 2 10.36 1.63 -18.06
C HIS A 2 10.65 2.84 -17.17
N THR A 3 11.24 2.59 -16.02
CA THR A 3 11.67 3.63 -15.08
C THR A 3 12.94 3.18 -14.37
N ARG A 4 13.96 4.07 -14.25
CA ARG A 4 15.20 3.82 -13.51
C ARG A 4 15.87 2.47 -13.80
N GLY A 5 15.83 2.01 -15.07
CA GLY A 5 16.44 0.75 -15.51
C GLY A 5 15.64 -0.51 -15.17
N ILE A 6 14.39 -0.38 -14.73
CA ILE A 6 13.47 -1.49 -14.54
C ILE A 6 12.17 -1.29 -15.32
N ARG A 7 11.48 -2.39 -15.57
CA ARG A 7 10.14 -2.40 -16.16
C ARG A 7 9.12 -2.65 -15.08
N LEU A 8 8.15 -1.73 -14.94
CA LEU A 8 6.97 -1.90 -14.10
C LEU A 8 5.74 -2.13 -14.96
N HIS A 9 4.90 -3.05 -14.52
CA HIS A 9 3.56 -3.25 -15.07
C HIS A 9 2.63 -2.21 -14.47
N VAL A 10 1.84 -1.56 -15.32
CA VAL A 10 0.87 -0.53 -14.95
C VAL A 10 -0.39 -0.73 -15.77
N ALA A 11 -1.51 -0.98 -15.11
CA ALA A 11 -2.84 -0.94 -15.70
C ALA A 11 -3.33 0.51 -15.70
N VAL A 12 -3.70 1.04 -16.87
CA VAL A 12 -4.11 2.45 -17.01
C VAL A 12 -5.51 2.50 -17.59
N GLN A 13 -6.34 3.38 -17.03
CA GLN A 13 -7.70 3.66 -17.47
C GLN A 13 -7.94 5.17 -17.51
N GLY A 14 -8.77 5.62 -18.46
CA GLY A 14 -9.09 7.04 -18.66
C GLY A 14 -8.05 7.81 -19.51
N PRO A 15 -8.35 9.07 -19.84
CA PRO A 15 -7.51 9.89 -20.70
C PRO A 15 -6.19 10.24 -20.02
N ARG A 16 -5.08 10.11 -20.72
CA ARG A 16 -3.75 10.46 -20.18
C ARG A 16 -3.57 11.96 -19.91
N SER A 17 -4.41 12.80 -20.46
CA SER A 17 -4.40 14.25 -20.22
C SER A 17 -5.11 14.67 -18.94
N ALA A 18 -5.96 13.79 -18.39
CA ALA A 18 -6.69 14.04 -17.15
C ALA A 18 -5.80 13.92 -15.91
N PRO A 19 -6.16 14.52 -14.76
CA PRO A 19 -5.43 14.42 -13.52
C PRO A 19 -5.14 12.97 -13.11
N LEU A 20 -3.88 12.67 -12.75
CA LEU A 20 -3.46 11.31 -12.43
C LEU A 20 -3.83 10.91 -11.01
N VAL A 21 -4.44 9.73 -10.86
CA VAL A 21 -4.60 8.96 -9.62
C VAL A 21 -3.71 7.72 -9.71
N LEU A 22 -2.71 7.63 -8.83
CA LEU A 22 -1.76 6.52 -8.78
C LEU A 22 -2.14 5.57 -7.65
N LEU A 23 -2.46 4.31 -7.99
CA LEU A 23 -2.93 3.27 -7.08
C LEU A 23 -1.79 2.30 -6.76
N ILE A 24 -1.43 2.16 -5.46
CA ILE A 24 -0.29 1.38 -4.98
C ILE A 24 -0.76 0.31 -4.00
N HIS A 25 -0.66 -0.96 -4.40
CA HIS A 25 -1.13 -2.11 -3.60
C HIS A 25 -0.27 -2.39 -2.36
N GLY A 26 -0.83 -3.19 -1.45
CA GLY A 26 -0.15 -3.70 -0.26
C GLY A 26 0.50 -5.07 -0.45
N PHE A 27 0.88 -5.70 0.67
CA PHE A 27 1.51 -7.01 0.69
C PHE A 27 0.63 -8.10 0.09
N GLY A 28 1.21 -8.88 -0.81
CA GLY A 28 0.53 -9.99 -1.47
C GLY A 28 -0.54 -9.58 -2.48
N GLY A 29 -0.61 -8.29 -2.79
CA GLY A 29 -1.50 -7.72 -3.81
C GLY A 29 -0.81 -7.54 -5.16
N GLY A 30 -1.47 -6.76 -6.00
CA GLY A 30 -1.03 -6.37 -7.33
C GLY A 30 -1.98 -5.31 -7.89
N TRP A 31 -1.83 -4.97 -9.17
CA TRP A 31 -2.75 -4.06 -9.85
C TRP A 31 -4.22 -4.52 -9.75
N PHE A 32 -4.45 -5.83 -9.66
CA PHE A 32 -5.77 -6.45 -9.54
C PHE A 32 -6.51 -6.11 -8.25
N ASP A 33 -5.82 -5.64 -7.21
CA ASP A 33 -6.45 -5.17 -5.96
C ASP A 33 -7.41 -4.00 -6.22
N TRP A 34 -7.25 -3.33 -7.35
CA TRP A 34 -7.98 -2.13 -7.73
C TRP A 34 -9.08 -2.39 -8.75
N SER A 35 -9.34 -3.68 -9.12
CA SER A 35 -10.34 -4.07 -10.12
C SER A 35 -11.76 -3.61 -9.79
N GLU A 36 -12.13 -3.58 -8.51
CA GLU A 36 -13.44 -3.09 -8.06
C GLU A 36 -13.49 -1.55 -8.06
N LEU A 37 -12.39 -0.90 -7.67
CA LEU A 37 -12.34 0.54 -7.53
C LEU A 37 -12.16 1.29 -8.86
N MET A 38 -11.40 0.72 -9.80
CA MET A 38 -11.13 1.41 -11.07
C MET A 38 -12.40 1.70 -11.88
N PRO A 39 -13.38 0.80 -11.99
CA PRO A 39 -14.67 1.10 -12.62
C PRO A 39 -15.43 2.25 -11.95
N GLU A 40 -15.41 2.33 -10.62
CA GLU A 40 -16.05 3.41 -9.85
C GLU A 40 -15.42 4.79 -10.09
N LEU A 41 -14.14 4.80 -10.44
CA LEU A 41 -13.40 6.02 -10.81
C LEU A 41 -13.45 6.30 -12.31
N ALA A 42 -14.00 5.39 -13.12
CA ALA A 42 -14.01 5.51 -14.58
C ALA A 42 -14.74 6.77 -15.05
N GLY A 43 -14.30 7.30 -16.20
CA GLY A 43 -14.80 8.49 -16.84
C GLY A 43 -13.68 9.26 -17.54
N ASP A 44 -14.02 10.41 -18.10
CA ASP A 44 -13.08 11.26 -18.83
C ASP A 44 -12.33 12.27 -17.93
N GLU A 45 -12.64 12.28 -16.64
CA GLU A 45 -12.12 13.27 -15.69
C GLU A 45 -10.81 12.85 -15.01
N LEU A 46 -10.48 11.55 -15.00
CA LEU A 46 -9.33 11.01 -14.29
C LEU A 46 -8.50 10.06 -15.15
N CYS A 47 -7.19 10.15 -15.03
CA CYS A 47 -6.24 9.13 -15.46
C CYS A 47 -5.92 8.24 -14.26
N ILE A 48 -6.30 6.98 -14.29
CA ILE A 48 -6.13 6.03 -13.19
C ILE A 48 -5.02 5.06 -13.56
N ALA A 49 -4.03 4.89 -12.69
CA ALA A 49 -2.90 4.00 -12.93
C ALA A 49 -2.66 3.08 -11.73
N ALA A 50 -2.97 1.79 -11.87
CA ALA A 50 -2.70 0.75 -10.88
C ALA A 50 -1.39 0.03 -11.21
N VAL A 51 -0.47 -0.02 -10.26
CA VAL A 51 0.90 -0.50 -10.48
C VAL A 51 1.13 -1.83 -9.79
N ASP A 52 1.80 -2.78 -10.47
CA ASP A 52 2.50 -3.86 -9.78
C ASP A 52 3.84 -3.31 -9.25
N LEU A 53 4.03 -3.33 -7.94
CA LEU A 53 5.30 -2.93 -7.34
C LEU A 53 6.46 -3.81 -7.85
N ARG A 54 7.69 -3.28 -7.77
CA ARG A 54 8.92 -4.05 -8.00
C ARG A 54 8.85 -5.39 -7.26
N GLY A 55 9.14 -6.49 -7.96
CA GLY A 55 9.10 -7.84 -7.38
C GLY A 55 7.72 -8.50 -7.38
N TYR A 56 6.65 -7.80 -7.76
CA TYR A 56 5.29 -8.32 -7.83
C TYR A 56 4.80 -8.50 -9.27
N GLY A 57 3.79 -9.30 -9.44
CA GLY A 57 3.02 -9.49 -10.66
C GLY A 57 3.89 -9.58 -11.92
N ARG A 58 3.64 -8.69 -12.86
CA ARG A 58 4.37 -8.60 -14.16
C ARG A 58 5.54 -7.62 -14.14
N SER A 59 5.80 -6.98 -12.99
CA SER A 59 6.95 -6.10 -12.81
C SER A 59 8.26 -6.87 -12.68
N ASP A 60 9.38 -6.21 -12.98
CA ASP A 60 10.71 -6.80 -12.87
C ASP A 60 11.05 -7.24 -11.44
N LYS A 61 11.72 -8.37 -11.35
CA LYS A 61 12.13 -9.05 -10.11
C LYS A 61 13.64 -8.90 -9.92
N THR A 62 14.04 -7.69 -9.54
CA THR A 62 15.45 -7.31 -9.38
C THR A 62 16.08 -7.94 -8.11
N PRO A 63 17.41 -8.09 -8.04
CA PRO A 63 18.06 -8.64 -6.86
C PRO A 63 17.99 -7.75 -5.61
N ARG A 64 17.68 -6.45 -5.77
CA ARG A 64 17.68 -5.42 -4.71
C ARG A 64 16.71 -4.28 -5.03
N GLY A 65 16.53 -3.34 -4.08
CA GLY A 65 15.64 -2.18 -4.25
C GLY A 65 14.26 -2.37 -3.65
N TYR A 66 14.16 -3.15 -2.59
CA TYR A 66 12.93 -3.43 -1.83
C TYR A 66 12.84 -2.57 -0.55
N ASP A 67 13.42 -1.39 -0.61
CA ASP A 67 13.33 -0.34 0.40
C ASP A 67 12.29 0.72 0.01
N LEU A 68 11.76 1.44 1.00
CA LEU A 68 10.71 2.45 0.78
C LEU A 68 11.18 3.61 -0.10
N THR A 69 12.44 4.02 0.00
CA THR A 69 12.97 5.12 -0.81
C THR A 69 13.07 4.73 -2.28
N THR A 70 13.57 3.53 -2.57
CA THR A 70 13.62 3.01 -3.94
C THR A 70 12.21 2.82 -4.50
N ALA A 71 11.27 2.26 -3.72
CA ALA A 71 9.89 2.08 -4.15
C ALA A 71 9.20 3.44 -4.42
N ALA A 72 9.39 4.45 -3.57
CA ALA A 72 8.88 5.80 -3.79
C ALA A 72 9.44 6.41 -5.08
N SER A 73 10.76 6.27 -5.31
CA SER A 73 11.41 6.75 -6.54
C SER A 73 10.91 6.03 -7.80
N ASP A 74 10.60 4.73 -7.70
CA ASP A 74 9.98 3.97 -8.79
C ASP A 74 8.59 4.54 -9.13
N MET A 75 7.77 4.83 -8.12
CA MET A 75 6.45 5.43 -8.31
C MET A 75 6.52 6.85 -8.91
N CYS A 76 7.47 7.67 -8.47
CA CYS A 76 7.75 8.95 -9.11
C CYS A 76 8.18 8.79 -10.58
N GLY A 77 8.91 7.71 -10.89
CA GLY A 77 9.23 7.32 -12.26
C GLY A 77 8.01 6.94 -13.09
N VAL A 78 7.02 6.27 -12.50
CA VAL A 78 5.74 5.95 -13.15
C VAL A 78 4.97 7.24 -13.46
N ILE A 79 4.85 8.18 -12.51
CA ILE A 79 4.18 9.47 -12.72
C ILE A 79 4.79 10.21 -13.92
N ARG A 80 6.13 10.34 -13.97
CA ARG A 80 6.83 10.96 -15.10
C ARG A 80 6.63 10.22 -16.42
N GLY A 81 6.72 8.89 -16.37
CA GLY A 81 6.59 8.04 -17.56
C GLY A 81 5.17 8.04 -18.15
N LEU A 82 4.14 8.38 -17.34
CA LEU A 82 2.77 8.62 -17.82
C LEU A 82 2.57 10.04 -18.38
N GLY A 83 3.57 10.92 -18.26
CA GLY A 83 3.52 12.30 -18.75
C GLY A 83 3.03 13.32 -17.72
N HIS A 84 2.89 12.91 -16.44
CA HIS A 84 2.36 13.80 -15.39
C HIS A 84 3.48 14.41 -14.54
N ARG A 85 3.23 15.63 -14.04
CA ARG A 85 4.09 16.30 -13.07
C ARG A 85 3.89 15.72 -11.67
N SER A 86 2.63 15.52 -11.29
CA SER A 86 2.23 15.02 -9.96
C SER A 86 0.99 14.13 -10.04
N ALA A 87 0.67 13.44 -8.97
CA ALA A 87 -0.51 12.60 -8.86
C ALA A 87 -1.18 12.76 -7.49
N LEU A 88 -2.48 12.45 -7.42
CA LEU A 88 -3.08 11.98 -6.18
C LEU A 88 -2.61 10.53 -5.98
N VAL A 89 -1.92 10.28 -4.89
CA VAL A 89 -1.41 8.94 -4.56
C VAL A 89 -2.40 8.22 -3.65
N VAL A 90 -2.83 7.03 -4.03
CA VAL A 90 -3.70 6.18 -3.21
C VAL A 90 -2.92 4.90 -2.88
N GLY A 91 -2.69 4.63 -1.60
CA GLY A 91 -1.88 3.50 -1.19
C GLY A 91 -2.53 2.64 -0.12
N HIS A 92 -2.61 1.33 -0.36
CA HIS A 92 -3.09 0.36 0.61
C HIS A 92 -1.94 -0.29 1.39
N GLY A 93 -2.04 -0.37 2.71
CA GLY A 93 -1.06 -1.08 3.54
C GLY A 93 0.39 -0.63 3.29
N GLU A 94 1.23 -1.50 2.71
CA GLU A 94 2.62 -1.16 2.33
C GLU A 94 2.67 -0.09 1.24
N GLY A 95 1.70 -0.07 0.31
CA GLY A 95 1.56 0.99 -0.68
C GLY A 95 1.31 2.36 -0.06
N GLY A 96 0.58 2.42 1.05
CA GLY A 96 0.40 3.66 1.82
C GLY A 96 1.71 4.12 2.50
N LEU A 97 2.56 3.21 2.99
CA LEU A 97 3.90 3.56 3.50
C LEU A 97 4.78 4.14 2.39
N ILE A 98 4.67 3.62 1.16
CA ILE A 98 5.34 4.16 -0.02
C ILE A 98 4.79 5.56 -0.32
N GLY A 99 3.47 5.75 -0.31
CA GLY A 99 2.81 7.05 -0.50
C GLY A 99 3.28 8.11 0.53
N TRP A 100 3.37 7.75 1.81
CA TRP A 100 3.95 8.61 2.85
C TRP A 100 5.41 8.97 2.56
N THR A 101 6.19 8.00 2.05
CA THR A 101 7.59 8.24 1.69
C THR A 101 7.71 9.17 0.49
N MET A 102 6.84 9.01 -0.53
CA MET A 102 6.75 9.92 -1.67
C MET A 102 6.42 11.34 -1.23
N ALA A 103 5.37 11.52 -0.42
CA ALA A 103 4.96 12.83 0.08
C ALA A 103 6.04 13.52 0.92
N ALA A 104 6.91 12.74 1.57
CA ALA A 104 8.00 13.24 2.38
C ALA A 104 9.26 13.63 1.59
N HIS A 105 9.62 12.85 0.57
CA HIS A 105 10.89 13.01 -0.15
C HIS A 105 10.74 13.62 -1.55
N GLU A 106 9.53 13.57 -2.12
CA GLU A 106 9.22 14.05 -3.47
C GLU A 106 7.89 14.85 -3.44
N PRO A 107 7.78 15.90 -2.60
CA PRO A 107 6.52 16.62 -2.38
C PRO A 107 5.93 17.18 -3.66
N ASP A 108 6.74 17.63 -4.61
CA ASP A 108 6.29 18.14 -5.91
C ASP A 108 5.61 17.08 -6.79
N ARG A 109 5.73 15.79 -6.44
CA ARG A 109 5.12 14.66 -7.14
C ARG A 109 3.81 14.20 -6.52
N VAL A 110 3.51 14.64 -5.30
CA VAL A 110 2.33 14.20 -4.53
C VAL A 110 1.41 15.40 -4.29
N ARG A 111 0.34 15.52 -5.09
CA ARG A 111 -0.66 16.57 -4.94
C ARG A 111 -1.52 16.34 -3.69
N GLY A 112 -1.79 15.08 -3.36
CA GLY A 112 -2.50 14.61 -2.18
C GLY A 112 -2.22 13.12 -1.96
N LEU A 113 -2.50 12.64 -0.77
CA LEU A 113 -2.31 11.24 -0.39
C LEU A 113 -3.57 10.67 0.27
N VAL A 114 -4.09 9.58 -0.27
CA VAL A 114 -5.13 8.76 0.37
C VAL A 114 -4.48 7.46 0.84
N THR A 115 -4.53 7.17 2.13
CA THR A 115 -4.01 5.92 2.69
C THR A 115 -5.15 5.03 3.12
N LEU A 116 -5.15 3.77 2.66
CA LEU A 116 -6.14 2.76 3.01
C LEU A 116 -5.50 1.76 3.96
N ALA A 117 -6.02 1.67 5.18
CA ALA A 117 -5.50 0.80 6.25
C ALA A 117 -3.98 0.95 6.48
N SER A 118 -3.46 2.18 6.35
CA SER A 118 -2.03 2.47 6.41
C SER A 118 -1.72 3.75 7.17
N ALA A 119 -1.03 3.61 8.28
CA ALA A 119 -0.65 4.71 9.14
C ALA A 119 0.75 5.26 8.80
N HIS A 120 1.02 6.51 9.19
CA HIS A 120 2.32 7.16 9.02
C HIS A 120 3.45 6.35 9.69
N PRO A 121 4.62 6.14 9.02
CA PRO A 121 5.70 5.27 9.50
C PRO A 121 6.16 5.58 10.93
N ARG A 122 6.38 6.86 11.27
CA ARG A 122 6.79 7.26 12.65
C ARG A 122 5.71 6.98 13.69
N VAL A 123 4.42 7.11 13.33
CA VAL A 123 3.32 6.83 14.26
C VAL A 123 3.26 5.33 14.56
N VAL A 124 3.42 4.48 13.55
CA VAL A 124 3.47 3.02 13.71
C VAL A 124 4.65 2.59 14.58
N ILE A 125 5.84 3.13 14.32
CA ILE A 125 7.04 2.83 15.10
C ILE A 125 6.83 3.22 16.57
N ARG A 126 6.34 4.44 16.83
CA ARG A 126 6.06 4.90 18.19
C ARG A 126 5.00 4.04 18.88
N ALA A 127 3.93 3.68 18.18
CA ALA A 127 2.89 2.81 18.72
C ALA A 127 3.43 1.43 19.11
N ALA A 128 4.30 0.85 18.29
CA ALA A 128 4.94 -0.43 18.58
C ALA A 128 5.86 -0.39 19.81
N LEU A 129 6.53 0.75 20.04
CA LEU A 129 7.41 0.95 21.19
C LEU A 129 6.63 1.21 22.49
N VAL A 130 5.57 2.04 22.43
CA VAL A 130 4.81 2.47 23.61
C VAL A 130 3.72 1.47 24.00
N HIS A 131 3.12 0.79 23.02
CA HIS A 131 2.02 -0.16 23.22
C HIS A 131 2.30 -1.51 22.53
N PRO A 132 3.37 -2.24 22.90
CA PRO A 132 3.80 -3.45 22.20
C PRO A 132 2.73 -4.54 22.21
N VAL A 133 1.93 -4.65 23.27
CA VAL A 133 0.85 -5.65 23.38
C VAL A 133 -0.21 -5.43 22.31
N SER A 134 -0.67 -4.18 22.13
CA SER A 134 -1.68 -3.85 21.10
C SER A 134 -1.14 -4.00 19.66
N GLN A 135 0.17 -3.94 19.48
CA GLN A 135 0.85 -4.11 18.19
C GLN A 135 1.47 -5.51 18.02
N TRP A 136 1.19 -6.44 18.94
CA TRP A 136 1.84 -7.75 18.98
C TRP A 136 1.74 -8.54 17.67
N THR A 137 0.57 -8.54 17.04
CA THR A 137 0.37 -9.26 15.76
C THR A 137 1.26 -8.72 14.66
N ARG A 138 1.40 -7.38 14.57
CA ARG A 138 2.29 -6.70 13.62
C ARG A 138 3.76 -6.96 13.93
N ILE A 139 4.15 -6.83 15.20
CA ILE A 139 5.52 -7.10 15.66
C ILE A 139 5.90 -8.55 15.34
N ARG A 140 5.07 -9.52 15.73
CA ARG A 140 5.31 -10.95 15.48
C ARG A 140 5.44 -11.26 13.99
N SER A 141 4.58 -10.70 13.14
CA SER A 141 4.65 -10.91 11.68
C SER A 141 5.94 -10.33 11.09
N THR A 142 6.36 -9.15 11.57
CA THR A 142 7.60 -8.50 11.14
C THR A 142 8.83 -9.30 11.57
N LEU A 143 8.85 -9.79 12.82
CA LEU A 143 9.94 -10.65 13.32
C LEU A 143 9.99 -11.98 12.57
N PHE A 144 8.83 -12.61 12.34
CA PHE A 144 8.77 -13.85 11.57
C PHE A 144 9.33 -13.66 10.14
N ALA A 145 9.06 -12.54 9.50
CA ALA A 145 9.60 -12.22 8.17
C ALA A 145 11.13 -12.16 8.13
N GLN A 146 11.83 -11.97 9.29
CA GLN A 146 13.29 -11.95 9.35
C GLN A 146 13.93 -13.32 9.21
N LEU A 147 13.18 -14.39 9.45
CA LEU A 147 13.71 -15.76 9.37
C LEU A 147 14.08 -16.10 7.91
N PRO A 148 15.18 -16.84 7.69
CA PRO A 148 15.57 -17.23 6.35
C PRO A 148 14.65 -18.34 5.83
N ARG A 149 14.13 -18.19 4.63
CA ARG A 149 13.34 -19.19 3.86
C ARG A 149 12.04 -19.68 4.50
N LEU A 150 11.84 -19.51 5.81
CA LEU A 150 10.62 -19.97 6.51
C LEU A 150 9.37 -19.16 6.13
N PRO A 151 9.42 -17.83 6.05
CA PRO A 151 8.28 -17.03 5.61
C PRO A 151 7.81 -17.41 4.21
N GLU A 152 8.74 -17.54 3.27
CA GLU A 152 8.47 -17.92 1.88
C GLU A 152 7.87 -19.32 1.77
N ARG A 153 8.47 -20.30 2.46
CA ARG A 153 7.94 -21.67 2.51
C ARG A 153 6.52 -21.69 3.07
N ARG A 154 6.26 -20.88 4.11
CA ARG A 154 4.91 -20.80 4.70
C ARG A 154 3.91 -20.13 3.78
N LEU A 155 4.32 -19.11 3.01
CA LEU A 155 3.48 -18.43 2.02
C LEU A 155 3.10 -19.37 0.88
N LEU A 156 4.03 -20.20 0.40
CA LEU A 156 3.83 -21.11 -0.73
C LEU A 156 3.25 -22.49 -0.34
N ARG A 157 3.22 -22.80 0.95
CA ARG A 157 2.73 -24.11 1.43
C ARG A 157 1.26 -24.31 1.06
N ARG A 158 0.89 -25.56 0.69
CA ARG A 158 -0.48 -25.96 0.32
C ARG A 158 -1.06 -25.02 -0.73
N ASP A 159 -0.33 -24.85 -1.82
CA ASP A 159 -0.75 -24.00 -2.93
C ASP A 159 -1.10 -22.57 -2.52
N ALA A 160 -0.21 -21.96 -1.73
CA ALA A 160 -0.35 -20.61 -1.19
C ALA A 160 -1.64 -20.37 -0.35
N GLU A 161 -2.19 -21.43 0.28
CA GLU A 161 -3.39 -21.35 1.15
C GLU A 161 -3.29 -20.24 2.19
N LYS A 162 -2.06 -19.93 2.66
CA LYS A 162 -1.85 -18.85 3.64
C LYS A 162 -2.22 -17.47 3.12
N ALA A 163 -2.02 -17.19 1.83
CA ALA A 163 -2.40 -15.91 1.23
C ALA A 163 -3.93 -15.76 1.24
N VAL A 164 -4.65 -16.79 0.78
CA VAL A 164 -6.11 -16.88 0.82
C VAL A 164 -6.67 -16.69 2.22
N HIS A 165 -6.16 -17.48 3.16
CA HIS A 165 -6.61 -17.44 4.56
C HIS A 165 -6.38 -16.07 5.19
N THR A 166 -5.20 -15.46 4.95
CA THR A 166 -4.89 -14.14 5.51
C THR A 166 -5.82 -13.07 4.97
N PHE A 167 -6.09 -13.08 3.67
CA PHE A 167 -7.03 -12.15 3.04
C PHE A 167 -8.44 -12.31 3.64
N ARG A 168 -9.00 -13.52 3.62
CA ARG A 168 -10.34 -13.80 4.17
C ARG A 168 -10.48 -13.45 5.65
N GLN A 169 -9.42 -13.59 6.44
CA GLN A 169 -9.43 -13.19 7.86
C GLN A 169 -9.35 -11.67 8.07
N SER A 170 -8.92 -10.93 7.06
CA SER A 170 -8.70 -9.49 7.14
C SER A 170 -9.89 -8.66 6.63
N VAL A 171 -10.74 -9.24 5.77
CA VAL A 171 -12.00 -8.61 5.37
C VAL A 171 -13.07 -8.70 6.46
N ALA A 172 -14.07 -7.85 6.39
CA ALA A 172 -15.23 -7.85 7.28
C ALA A 172 -15.95 -9.21 7.24
N PRO A 173 -16.51 -9.69 8.36
CA PRO A 173 -17.21 -10.97 8.39
C PRO A 173 -18.31 -11.11 7.32
N GLY A 174 -19.10 -10.06 7.10
CA GLY A 174 -20.19 -10.07 6.11
C GLY A 174 -19.70 -10.11 4.65
N PHE A 175 -18.44 -9.73 4.39
CA PHE A 175 -17.88 -9.77 3.04
C PHE A 175 -17.27 -11.14 2.67
N ARG A 176 -16.96 -12.01 3.66
CA ARG A 176 -16.20 -13.26 3.46
C ARG A 176 -16.84 -14.25 2.50
N ASP A 177 -18.16 -14.28 2.46
CA ASP A 177 -18.93 -15.26 1.69
C ASP A 177 -19.42 -14.69 0.33
N THR A 178 -18.93 -13.49 -0.04
CA THR A 178 -19.26 -12.89 -1.34
C THR A 178 -18.43 -13.51 -2.47
N PRO A 179 -18.95 -13.52 -3.71
CA PRO A 179 -18.21 -13.93 -4.89
C PRO A 179 -16.91 -13.12 -5.08
N THR A 180 -16.98 -11.79 -4.88
CA THR A 180 -15.84 -10.87 -4.95
C THR A 180 -14.74 -11.27 -3.97
N CYS A 181 -15.09 -11.64 -2.73
CA CYS A 181 -14.11 -12.14 -1.76
C CYS A 181 -13.44 -13.44 -2.24
N ALA A 182 -14.20 -14.35 -2.83
CA ALA A 182 -13.66 -15.61 -3.36
C ALA A 182 -12.69 -15.35 -4.52
N GLU A 183 -13.06 -14.49 -5.46
CA GLU A 183 -12.24 -14.11 -6.60
C GLU A 183 -10.92 -13.43 -6.15
N HIS A 184 -10.98 -12.42 -5.30
CA HIS A 184 -9.78 -11.76 -4.78
C HIS A 184 -8.89 -12.68 -3.95
N ALA A 185 -9.47 -13.66 -3.24
CA ALA A 185 -8.70 -14.67 -2.53
C ALA A 185 -7.91 -15.54 -3.51
N GLU A 186 -8.51 -15.91 -4.65
CA GLU A 186 -7.85 -16.72 -5.69
C GLU A 186 -6.79 -15.91 -6.45
N LEU A 187 -7.08 -14.66 -6.82
CA LEU A 187 -6.09 -13.75 -7.41
C LEU A 187 -4.83 -13.61 -6.53
N ARG A 188 -5.00 -13.54 -5.22
CA ARG A 188 -3.87 -13.51 -4.27
C ARG A 188 -3.11 -14.82 -4.20
N ARG A 189 -3.81 -15.95 -4.31
CA ARG A 189 -3.17 -17.27 -4.41
C ARG A 189 -2.24 -17.31 -5.62
N GLU A 190 -2.76 -16.97 -6.78
CA GLU A 190 -2.01 -16.98 -8.03
C GLU A 190 -0.87 -15.95 -8.04
N ALA A 191 -1.12 -14.75 -7.55
CA ALA A 191 -0.09 -13.71 -7.44
C ALA A 191 1.09 -14.16 -6.56
N MET A 192 0.83 -14.88 -5.46
CA MET A 192 1.87 -15.35 -4.56
C MET A 192 2.71 -16.48 -5.16
N LYS A 193 2.14 -17.27 -6.09
CA LYS A 193 2.81 -18.37 -6.78
C LYS A 193 3.70 -17.92 -7.93
N VAL A 194 3.55 -16.68 -8.41
CA VAL A 194 4.45 -16.10 -9.41
C VAL A 194 5.89 -16.18 -8.92
N ASP A 195 6.81 -16.62 -9.81
CA ASP A 195 8.21 -16.84 -9.45
C ASP A 195 8.81 -15.65 -8.69
N LYS A 196 9.52 -15.94 -7.60
CA LYS A 196 10.18 -15.00 -6.68
C LYS A 196 9.26 -14.06 -5.89
N VAL A 197 7.96 -13.93 -6.18
CA VAL A 197 7.07 -12.98 -5.47
C VAL A 197 7.04 -13.26 -3.97
N ALA A 198 6.90 -14.51 -3.53
CA ALA A 198 6.89 -14.84 -2.11
C ALA A 198 8.17 -14.40 -1.37
N HIS A 199 9.32 -14.49 -2.04
CA HIS A 199 10.60 -14.04 -1.50
C HIS A 199 10.70 -12.50 -1.49
N LEU A 200 10.43 -11.87 -2.62
CA LEU A 200 10.64 -10.44 -2.80
C LEU A 200 9.64 -9.59 -2.03
N SER A 201 8.41 -10.07 -1.86
CA SER A 201 7.43 -9.44 -0.97
C SER A 201 7.90 -9.43 0.50
N CYS A 202 8.59 -10.49 0.95
CA CYS A 202 9.18 -10.52 2.27
C CYS A 202 10.34 -9.52 2.43
N GLU A 203 11.07 -9.17 1.35
CA GLU A 203 12.20 -8.23 1.42
C GLU A 203 11.75 -6.82 1.83
N TYR A 204 10.58 -6.32 1.40
CA TYR A 204 9.99 -5.05 1.88
C TYR A 204 9.82 -5.04 3.40
N ARG A 205 9.27 -6.12 3.97
CA ARG A 205 9.09 -6.27 5.42
C ARG A 205 10.42 -6.44 6.15
N ARG A 206 11.37 -7.16 5.55
CA ARG A 206 12.72 -7.31 6.07
C ARG A 206 13.41 -5.96 6.16
N TRP A 207 13.30 -5.15 5.12
CA TRP A 207 13.89 -3.81 5.12
C TRP A 207 13.31 -2.93 6.23
N THR A 208 11.99 -2.92 6.39
CA THR A 208 11.31 -2.13 7.44
C THR A 208 11.86 -2.40 8.85
N PHE A 209 12.33 -3.62 9.12
CA PHE A 209 12.97 -3.97 10.40
C PHE A 209 14.47 -3.73 10.38
N ARG A 210 15.18 -4.26 9.37
CA ARG A 210 16.65 -4.25 9.28
C ARG A 210 17.23 -2.85 9.09
N SER A 211 16.49 -1.96 8.46
CA SER A 211 16.90 -0.56 8.27
C SER A 211 17.21 0.14 9.58
N ARG A 212 16.57 -0.25 10.69
CA ARG A 212 16.82 0.34 12.02
C ARG A 212 18.24 0.12 12.54
N PHE A 213 18.90 -0.92 12.04
CA PHE A 213 20.26 -1.32 12.42
C PHE A 213 21.29 -1.00 11.33
N ARG A 214 20.91 -0.22 10.31
CA ARG A 214 21.74 0.13 9.17
C ARG A 214 21.81 1.65 8.97
N PRO A 215 22.94 2.17 8.45
CA PRO A 215 23.11 3.61 8.19
C PRO A 215 22.01 4.19 7.30
N GLU A 216 21.57 3.44 6.27
CA GLU A 216 20.52 3.87 5.32
C GLU A 216 19.19 4.13 6.02
N GLY A 217 18.80 3.28 6.95
CA GLY A 217 17.58 3.47 7.72
C GLY A 217 17.69 4.59 8.75
N GLY A 218 18.87 4.80 9.30
CA GLY A 218 19.18 5.99 10.12
C GLY A 218 19.02 7.27 9.30
N GLN A 219 19.49 7.28 8.06
CA GLN A 219 19.32 8.39 7.11
C GLN A 219 17.84 8.58 6.77
N PHE A 220 17.13 7.52 6.39
CA PHE A 220 15.68 7.56 6.11
C PHE A 220 14.90 8.19 7.26
N ASN A 221 15.15 7.75 8.51
CA ASN A 221 14.45 8.30 9.68
C ASN A 221 14.78 9.76 9.95
N ARG A 222 16.00 10.22 9.65
CA ARG A 222 16.40 11.64 9.79
C ARG A 222 15.78 12.51 8.71
N THR A 223 15.74 12.02 7.48
CA THR A 223 15.21 12.77 6.32
C THR A 223 13.69 12.73 6.21
N LEU A 224 13.01 11.77 6.87
CA LEU A 224 11.55 11.75 6.90
C LEU A 224 11.04 12.96 7.71
N PRO A 225 10.38 13.95 7.10
CA PRO A 225 9.88 15.12 7.81
C PRO A 225 8.86 14.75 8.88
N SER A 226 8.65 15.65 9.82
CA SER A 226 7.64 15.44 10.87
C SER A 226 6.22 15.58 10.35
N ARG A 227 6.04 16.33 9.26
CA ARG A 227 4.79 16.55 8.50
C ARG A 227 5.12 16.62 7.03
N THR A 228 4.14 16.30 6.18
CA THR A 228 4.19 16.52 4.72
C THR A 228 3.36 17.75 4.37
N ASP A 229 3.65 18.40 3.25
CA ASP A 229 2.87 19.55 2.77
C ASP A 229 1.56 19.09 2.08
N ALA A 230 1.56 17.91 1.48
CA ALA A 230 0.40 17.35 0.82
C ALA A 230 -0.74 17.04 1.81
N PRO A 231 -2.00 17.37 1.49
CA PRO A 231 -3.16 16.93 2.26
C PRO A 231 -3.25 15.41 2.26
N VAL A 232 -3.63 14.83 3.41
CA VAL A 232 -3.71 13.38 3.59
C VAL A 232 -5.08 12.97 4.12
N VAL A 233 -5.72 12.02 3.44
CA VAL A 233 -6.92 11.34 3.93
C VAL A 233 -6.54 9.94 4.38
N CYS A 234 -6.63 9.66 5.67
CA CYS A 234 -6.44 8.32 6.23
C CYS A 234 -7.80 7.60 6.28
N VAL A 235 -7.96 6.55 5.49
CA VAL A 235 -9.19 5.76 5.41
C VAL A 235 -8.95 4.41 6.07
N ASP A 236 -9.77 4.09 7.05
CA ASP A 236 -9.69 2.82 7.78
C ASP A 236 -11.08 2.16 7.84
N GLY A 237 -11.13 0.83 7.82
CA GLY A 237 -12.35 0.08 8.07
C GLY A 237 -12.58 -0.15 9.56
N SER A 238 -13.82 0.03 10.04
CA SER A 238 -14.15 -0.16 11.46
C SER A 238 -14.01 -1.61 11.95
N MET A 239 -14.05 -2.59 11.02
CA MET A 239 -13.88 -4.01 11.30
C MET A 239 -12.44 -4.50 11.08
N ASP A 240 -11.52 -3.62 10.64
CA ASP A 240 -10.10 -3.95 10.54
C ASP A 240 -9.51 -4.18 11.93
N ARG A 241 -9.00 -5.39 12.17
CA ARG A 241 -8.35 -5.74 13.45
C ARG A 241 -7.10 -4.91 13.75
N SER A 242 -6.53 -4.27 12.74
CA SER A 242 -5.37 -3.38 12.89
C SER A 242 -5.76 -1.91 13.09
N TYR A 243 -7.04 -1.59 12.96
CA TYR A 243 -7.56 -0.24 13.14
C TYR A 243 -7.37 0.26 14.57
N ASN A 244 -6.92 1.48 14.69
CA ASN A 244 -6.81 2.20 15.95
C ASN A 244 -7.05 3.70 15.73
N PRO A 245 -8.14 4.27 16.25
CA PRO A 245 -8.50 5.67 16.02
C PRO A 245 -7.39 6.66 16.42
N LYS A 246 -6.64 6.34 17.50
CA LYS A 246 -5.53 7.20 17.95
C LYS A 246 -4.36 7.18 16.97
N ILE A 247 -4.12 6.04 16.32
CA ILE A 247 -3.07 5.90 15.30
C ILE A 247 -3.49 6.63 14.02
N ALA A 248 -4.75 6.45 13.58
CA ALA A 248 -5.31 7.15 12.42
C ALA A 248 -5.24 8.67 12.58
N GLY A 249 -5.79 9.21 13.67
CA GLY A 249 -5.77 10.65 13.93
C GLY A 249 -4.36 11.24 14.05
N ARG A 250 -3.42 10.51 14.69
CA ARG A 250 -2.01 10.93 14.76
C ARG A 250 -1.33 10.88 13.39
N SER A 251 -1.76 9.97 12.51
CA SER A 251 -1.24 9.89 11.14
C SER A 251 -1.76 11.05 10.31
N ALA A 252 -3.05 11.33 10.32
CA ALA A 252 -3.63 12.47 9.60
C ALA A 252 -2.99 13.80 10.05
N ALA A 253 -2.70 13.97 11.35
CA ALA A 253 -2.00 15.14 11.87
C ALA A 253 -0.54 15.30 11.34
N LYS A 254 -0.03 14.34 10.56
CA LYS A 254 1.26 14.42 9.86
C LYS A 254 1.14 14.90 8.42
N GLY A 255 -0.06 15.02 7.90
CA GLY A 255 -0.32 15.61 6.59
C GLY A 255 -0.39 17.14 6.61
N GLY A 256 -0.50 17.74 5.44
CA GLY A 256 -0.70 19.16 5.23
C GLY A 256 -2.10 19.65 5.66
N GLU A 257 -2.42 20.87 5.29
CA GLU A 257 -3.74 21.45 5.55
C GLU A 257 -4.85 20.63 4.87
N GLY A 258 -6.02 20.53 5.51
CA GLY A 258 -7.15 19.71 5.03
C GLY A 258 -7.02 18.21 5.30
N SER A 259 -5.95 17.76 5.97
CA SER A 259 -5.79 16.34 6.31
C SER A 259 -6.81 15.87 7.34
N ARG A 260 -7.36 14.67 7.10
CA ARG A 260 -8.43 14.10 7.92
C ARG A 260 -8.40 12.58 7.99
N THR A 261 -9.23 12.02 8.84
CA THR A 261 -9.50 10.59 8.91
C THR A 261 -10.93 10.29 8.49
N GLU A 262 -11.10 9.21 7.75
CA GLU A 262 -12.40 8.66 7.37
C GLU A 262 -12.49 7.21 7.87
N VAL A 263 -13.63 6.83 8.41
CA VAL A 263 -13.87 5.47 8.91
C VAL A 263 -15.07 4.88 8.18
N LEU A 264 -14.82 3.81 7.43
CA LEU A 264 -15.88 3.08 6.74
C LEU A 264 -16.46 2.00 7.67
N TYR A 265 -17.71 2.17 8.05
CA TYR A 265 -18.38 1.25 8.99
C TYR A 265 -18.75 -0.07 8.31
N GLY A 266 -18.51 -1.17 9.01
CA GLY A 266 -18.77 -2.52 8.48
C GLY A 266 -17.69 -3.05 7.52
N VAL A 267 -16.64 -2.27 7.24
CA VAL A 267 -15.55 -2.57 6.31
C VAL A 267 -14.32 -3.07 7.07
N GLY A 268 -13.61 -4.03 6.49
CA GLY A 268 -12.38 -4.61 7.05
C GLY A 268 -11.12 -3.91 6.56
N HIS A 269 -10.07 -4.73 6.32
CA HIS A 269 -8.73 -4.23 5.97
C HIS A 269 -8.57 -3.78 4.52
N TYR A 270 -9.53 -4.11 3.64
CA TYR A 270 -9.46 -3.83 2.20
C TYR A 270 -10.60 -2.92 1.72
N PRO A 271 -10.64 -1.64 2.16
CA PRO A 271 -11.75 -0.73 1.84
C PRO A 271 -12.04 -0.62 0.34
N HIS A 272 -10.99 -0.61 -0.49
CA HIS A 272 -11.08 -0.51 -1.95
C HIS A 272 -11.65 -1.76 -2.66
N ILE A 273 -11.80 -2.86 -1.93
CA ILE A 273 -12.44 -4.10 -2.42
C ILE A 273 -13.81 -4.29 -1.76
N GLU A 274 -13.92 -3.93 -0.47
CA GLU A 274 -15.10 -4.18 0.34
C GLU A 274 -16.19 -3.12 0.15
N ASP A 275 -15.79 -1.87 -0.12
CA ASP A 275 -16.67 -0.71 -0.36
C ASP A 275 -16.00 0.26 -1.36
N PRO A 276 -15.87 -0.15 -2.63
CA PRO A 276 -15.18 0.64 -3.65
C PRO A 276 -15.89 1.96 -3.95
N GLU A 277 -17.23 2.01 -3.85
CA GLU A 277 -18.02 3.23 -4.08
C GLU A 277 -17.66 4.32 -3.06
N ALA A 278 -17.64 3.98 -1.76
CA ALA A 278 -17.28 4.94 -0.71
C ALA A 278 -15.83 5.42 -0.87
N VAL A 279 -14.90 4.53 -1.24
CA VAL A 279 -13.50 4.90 -1.50
C VAL A 279 -13.40 5.79 -2.74
N ALA A 280 -14.16 5.54 -3.79
CA ALA A 280 -14.18 6.38 -4.99
C ALA A 280 -14.66 7.80 -4.70
N LEU A 281 -15.71 7.96 -3.87
CA LEU A 281 -16.19 9.27 -3.43
C LEU A 281 -15.11 10.05 -2.66
N ILE A 282 -14.38 9.38 -1.75
CA ILE A 282 -13.27 9.98 -1.01
C ILE A 282 -12.14 10.42 -1.95
N ILE A 283 -11.79 9.60 -2.93
CA ILE A 283 -10.76 9.91 -3.93
C ILE A 283 -11.17 11.10 -4.79
N ARG A 284 -12.40 11.13 -5.31
CA ARG A 284 -12.92 12.26 -6.12
C ARG A 284 -12.91 13.57 -5.33
N ALA A 285 -13.22 13.53 -4.04
CA ALA A 285 -13.17 14.71 -3.16
C ALA A 285 -11.74 15.17 -2.82
N ALA A 286 -10.71 14.34 -3.10
CA ALA A 286 -9.31 14.64 -2.84
C ALA A 286 -8.52 15.04 -4.10
N VAL A 287 -9.10 14.94 -5.29
CA VAL A 287 -8.50 15.36 -6.58
C VAL A 287 -8.59 16.87 -6.75
#